data_eb3950b108a114f6793a8e96669fb449
#
_entry.id   eb3950b108a114f6793a8e96669fb449
#
_cell.length_a   1.000
_cell.length_b   1.000
_cell.length_c   1.000
_cell.angle_alpha   90.00
_cell.angle_beta   90.00
_cell.angle_gamma   90.00
#
_symmetry.space_group_name_H-M   'P 1'
#
loop_
_entity.id
_entity.type
_entity.pdbx_description
1 polymer ?
#
loop_
_entity_poly.entity_id
_entity_poly.type
_entity_poly.pdbx_seq_one_letter_code
_entity_poly.pdbx_strand_id
1 'polypeptide(L)'
;MRMRFVLLLLIGIMLVAGCQASSKPLDQARKPDQAVEPTDSGYPAEVRNWLSNMKPYLVAGVIERGGKTYLLVSGGEQRTAGYEVKISDVTESDDQLTVYVDMTNPGGPAAQVLSYPNAVYVMDRSIDDDKKVVFVKAADQERIPQIVGHQPTVPFMEGSXTIKIMEMELDDGEIEVEGIAXVDDGTVHYRLTNASGNVMSSGRTSTEAQAPDWGCFXLDDVEFPADATHLELYRIDPRDQSPQDVVRVPL
;
A
#
# COMPACT_ATOMS: atom_id res chain seq x y z
N MET A 1 16.24 -43.73 -50.31
CA MET A 1 17.71 -43.92 -50.40
C MET A 1 18.31 -43.57 -49.05
N ARG A 2 18.59 -44.59 -48.25
CA ARG A 2 19.85 -44.86 -47.49
C ARG A 2 20.28 -43.69 -46.58
N MET A 3 20.55 -43.81 -45.29
CA MET A 3 21.31 -44.88 -44.64
C MET A 3 21.19 -44.77 -43.11
N ARG A 4 21.11 -45.92 -42.49
CA ARG A 4 21.20 -46.17 -41.05
C ARG A 4 22.55 -45.74 -40.46
N PHE A 5 22.55 -45.24 -39.22
CA PHE A 5 23.66 -45.56 -38.34
C PHE A 5 23.19 -45.75 -36.90
N VAL A 6 23.48 -46.93 -36.42
CA VAL A 6 23.33 -47.40 -35.04
C VAL A 6 24.66 -47.10 -34.35
N LEU A 7 24.63 -46.59 -33.10
CA LEU A 7 25.79 -46.83 -32.19
C LEU A 7 25.38 -46.71 -30.75
N LEU A 8 25.33 -47.86 -30.13
CA LEU A 8 25.83 -48.40 -28.86
C LEU A 8 25.92 -47.51 -27.61
N LEU A 9 25.12 -47.88 -26.69
CA LEU A 9 25.19 -48.11 -25.26
C LEU A 9 26.57 -47.96 -24.55
N LEU A 10 26.56 -47.11 -23.50
CA LEU A 10 27.50 -47.32 -22.39
C LEU A 10 26.77 -46.99 -21.06
N ILE A 11 26.58 -48.04 -20.28
CA ILE A 11 26.00 -48.01 -18.94
C ILE A 11 27.09 -47.54 -17.97
N GLY A 12 26.86 -46.39 -17.32
CA GLY A 12 27.68 -45.96 -16.19
C GLY A 12 26.82 -45.97 -14.94
N ILE A 13 27.00 -46.97 -14.10
CA ILE A 13 26.37 -47.01 -12.79
C ILE A 13 27.17 -46.11 -11.85
N MET A 14 26.61 -44.98 -11.46
CA MET A 14 27.15 -44.18 -10.35
C MET A 14 26.24 -44.35 -9.13
N LEU A 15 26.78 -45.02 -8.15
CA LEU A 15 26.21 -45.07 -6.81
C LEU A 15 26.34 -43.70 -6.17
N VAL A 16 25.23 -42.97 -6.03
CA VAL A 16 25.18 -41.76 -5.23
C VAL A 16 24.58 -42.15 -3.87
N ALA A 17 25.38 -41.97 -2.84
CA ALA A 17 24.97 -42.16 -1.45
C ALA A 17 23.83 -41.17 -1.14
N GLY A 18 22.72 -41.67 -0.69
CA GLY A 18 21.55 -40.89 -0.34
C GLY A 18 21.80 -40.01 0.89
N CYS A 19 21.73 -38.71 0.72
CA CYS A 19 21.45 -37.80 1.82
C CYS A 19 19.95 -37.84 2.06
N GLN A 20 19.53 -38.47 3.15
CA GLN A 20 18.17 -38.36 3.64
C GLN A 20 17.93 -36.92 4.07
N ALA A 21 17.29 -36.15 3.22
CA ALA A 21 16.72 -34.87 3.64
C ALA A 21 15.52 -35.21 4.54
N SER A 22 15.68 -35.00 5.83
CA SER A 22 14.59 -35.07 6.79
C SER A 22 13.58 -33.99 6.43
N SER A 23 12.50 -34.38 5.79
CA SER A 23 11.36 -33.48 5.55
C SER A 23 10.66 -33.27 6.89
N LYS A 24 10.94 -32.14 7.55
CA LYS A 24 10.09 -31.66 8.63
C LYS A 24 8.74 -31.34 8.05
N PRO A 25 7.63 -31.74 8.66
CA PRO A 25 6.32 -31.37 8.17
C PRO A 25 6.16 -29.86 8.22
N LEU A 26 5.73 -29.30 7.13
CA LEU A 26 5.32 -27.88 7.04
C LEU A 26 3.97 -27.76 7.74
N ASP A 27 3.97 -27.90 9.05
CA ASP A 27 2.74 -27.65 9.81
C ASP A 27 3.05 -26.85 11.06
N GLN A 28 3.44 -25.61 10.82
CA GLN A 28 3.23 -24.55 11.81
C GLN A 28 2.60 -23.40 11.07
N ALA A 29 1.29 -23.45 10.99
CA ALA A 29 0.51 -22.25 10.73
C ALA A 29 1.01 -21.21 11.73
N ARG A 30 1.73 -20.22 11.23
CA ARG A 30 2.25 -19.12 12.04
C ARG A 30 1.05 -18.43 12.70
N LYS A 31 1.01 -18.46 14.01
CA LYS A 31 -0.02 -17.72 14.77
C LYS A 31 -0.07 -16.28 14.27
N PRO A 32 -1.26 -15.73 14.07
CA PRO A 32 -1.38 -14.35 13.56
C PRO A 32 -0.92 -13.25 14.52
N ASP A 33 -0.18 -13.61 15.56
CA ASP A 33 0.07 -12.76 16.74
C ASP A 33 1.40 -12.01 16.74
N GLN A 34 2.17 -12.00 15.64
CA GLN A 34 3.44 -11.26 15.69
C GLN A 34 3.37 -10.02 14.80
N ALA A 35 3.46 -8.87 15.46
CA ALA A 35 3.77 -7.62 14.77
C ALA A 35 5.09 -7.83 14.00
N VAL A 36 5.03 -7.70 12.70
CA VAL A 36 6.17 -7.97 11.83
C VAL A 36 6.74 -6.65 11.34
N GLU A 37 8.04 -6.48 11.52
CA GLU A 37 8.76 -5.35 10.93
C GLU A 37 8.59 -5.39 9.40
N PRO A 38 8.53 -4.22 8.74
CA PRO A 38 8.31 -4.16 7.29
C PRO A 38 9.34 -4.92 6.44
N THR A 39 10.45 -5.33 7.07
CA THR A 39 11.52 -6.07 6.40
C THR A 39 11.32 -7.60 6.42
N ASP A 40 10.23 -8.09 6.99
CA ASP A 40 10.02 -9.54 7.01
C ASP A 40 9.78 -10.08 5.59
N SER A 41 10.67 -10.93 5.16
CA SER A 41 10.63 -11.55 3.83
C SER A 41 9.49 -12.57 3.66
N GLY A 42 8.71 -12.83 4.70
CA GLY A 42 7.61 -13.80 4.66
C GLY A 42 6.35 -13.33 3.93
N TYR A 43 6.21 -12.04 3.68
CA TYR A 43 5.02 -11.49 3.00
C TYR A 43 5.31 -11.16 1.53
N PRO A 44 4.28 -11.16 0.67
CA PRO A 44 4.41 -10.68 -0.72
C PRO A 44 4.96 -9.25 -0.79
N ALA A 45 5.61 -8.91 -1.91
CA ALA A 45 6.20 -7.58 -2.10
C ALA A 45 5.18 -6.46 -1.94
N GLU A 46 3.96 -6.68 -2.42
CA GLU A 46 2.85 -5.73 -2.33
C GLU A 46 2.53 -5.38 -0.87
N VAL A 47 2.49 -6.38 0.00
CA VAL A 47 2.25 -6.19 1.44
C VAL A 47 3.41 -5.41 2.08
N ARG A 48 4.65 -5.81 1.77
CA ARG A 48 5.84 -5.12 2.31
C ARG A 48 5.92 -3.66 1.85
N ASN A 49 5.63 -3.41 0.59
CA ASN A 49 5.62 -2.05 0.03
C ASN A 49 4.54 -1.20 0.69
N TRP A 50 3.31 -1.76 0.85
CA TRP A 50 2.23 -1.06 1.56
C TRP A 50 2.66 -0.65 2.97
N LEU A 51 3.22 -1.59 3.74
CA LEU A 51 3.69 -1.31 5.11
C LEU A 51 4.78 -0.22 5.12
N SER A 52 5.68 -0.25 4.15
CA SER A 52 6.75 0.75 4.02
C SER A 52 6.18 2.13 3.64
N ASN A 53 5.28 2.17 2.67
CA ASN A 53 4.71 3.41 2.15
C ASN A 53 3.83 4.10 3.21
N MET A 54 3.07 3.31 3.95
CA MET A 54 2.07 3.84 4.90
C MET A 54 2.58 3.93 6.34
N LYS A 55 3.83 3.58 6.63
CA LYS A 55 4.37 3.58 7.99
C LYS A 55 4.24 4.90 8.76
N PRO A 56 4.27 6.10 8.13
CA PRO A 56 4.10 7.33 8.91
C PRO A 56 2.67 7.63 9.36
N TYR A 57 1.68 6.90 8.84
CA TYR A 57 0.26 7.24 8.99
C TYR A 57 -0.49 6.18 9.80
N LEU A 58 -1.42 6.63 10.65
CA LEU A 58 -2.40 5.70 11.23
C LEU A 58 -3.44 5.39 10.15
N VAL A 59 -3.35 4.20 9.57
CA VAL A 59 -4.20 3.84 8.43
C VAL A 59 -4.28 2.32 8.29
N ALA A 60 -5.40 1.85 7.72
CA ALA A 60 -5.63 0.44 7.42
C ALA A 60 -5.78 0.22 5.91
N GLY A 61 -5.58 -1.02 5.48
CA GLY A 61 -5.76 -1.41 4.08
C GLY A 61 -6.02 -2.89 3.93
N VAL A 62 -6.45 -3.27 2.74
CA VAL A 62 -6.75 -4.66 2.40
C VAL A 62 -6.05 -5.00 1.08
N ILE A 63 -5.28 -6.06 1.06
CA ILE A 63 -4.64 -6.57 -0.17
C ILE A 63 -5.07 -8.01 -0.38
N GLU A 64 -5.55 -8.33 -1.57
CA GLU A 64 -5.77 -9.71 -1.99
C GLU A 64 -4.66 -10.17 -2.92
N ARG A 65 -4.05 -11.30 -2.59
CA ARG A 65 -2.93 -11.84 -3.38
C ARG A 65 -2.84 -13.36 -3.22
N GLY A 66 -2.84 -14.07 -4.33
CA GLY A 66 -2.66 -15.52 -4.32
C GLY A 66 -3.73 -16.29 -3.57
N GLY A 67 -4.99 -15.85 -3.65
CA GLY A 67 -6.12 -16.48 -2.95
C GLY A 67 -6.16 -16.21 -1.44
N LYS A 68 -5.36 -15.26 -0.98
CA LYS A 68 -5.33 -14.83 0.42
C LYS A 68 -5.69 -13.37 0.53
N THR A 69 -6.27 -12.99 1.66
CA THR A 69 -6.50 -11.60 2.03
C THR A 69 -5.56 -11.20 3.17
N TYR A 70 -4.89 -10.08 2.98
CA TYR A 70 -4.02 -9.46 3.99
C TYR A 70 -4.73 -8.22 4.52
N LEU A 71 -5.11 -8.25 5.81
CA LEU A 71 -5.67 -7.11 6.52
C LEU A 71 -4.49 -6.39 7.19
N LEU A 72 -4.31 -5.11 6.87
CA LEU A 72 -3.10 -4.37 7.20
C LEU A 72 -3.44 -3.16 8.06
N VAL A 73 -2.64 -2.91 9.10
CA VAL A 73 -2.76 -1.68 9.91
C VAL A 73 -1.37 -1.12 10.15
N SER A 74 -1.18 0.14 9.82
CA SER A 74 -0.06 0.94 10.28
C SER A 74 -0.51 1.80 11.45
N GLY A 75 0.25 1.80 12.55
CA GLY A 75 -0.02 2.62 13.73
C GLY A 75 0.55 4.02 13.64
N GLY A 76 1.18 4.36 12.53
CA GLY A 76 1.79 5.67 12.32
C GLY A 76 3.12 5.83 13.05
N GLU A 77 3.73 7.01 12.87
CA GLU A 77 4.97 7.37 13.51
C GLU A 77 4.78 7.66 15.01
N GLN A 78 5.55 6.97 15.84
CA GLN A 78 5.56 7.15 17.29
C GLN A 78 6.93 7.67 17.72
N ARG A 79 6.95 8.61 18.67
CA ARG A 79 8.18 9.29 19.11
C ARG A 79 9.05 8.44 20.05
N THR A 80 8.50 7.33 20.56
CA THR A 80 9.24 6.44 21.46
C THR A 80 9.01 4.98 21.05
N ALA A 81 9.89 4.11 21.48
CA ALA A 81 9.69 2.65 21.37
C ALA A 81 8.56 2.17 22.29
N GLY A 82 8.10 0.95 22.10
CA GLY A 82 7.14 0.26 22.98
C GLY A 82 5.67 0.46 22.66
N TYR A 83 5.35 1.19 21.59
CA TYR A 83 3.99 1.18 21.04
C TYR A 83 3.77 -0.12 20.26
N GLU A 84 2.60 -0.69 20.42
CA GLU A 84 2.23 -1.93 19.71
C GLU A 84 0.87 -1.78 19.03
N VAL A 85 0.76 -2.40 17.86
CA VAL A 85 -0.48 -2.54 17.10
C VAL A 85 -0.70 -4.02 16.85
N LYS A 86 -1.92 -4.49 17.10
CA LYS A 86 -2.26 -5.91 16.92
C LYS A 86 -3.70 -6.03 16.43
N ILE A 87 -3.92 -6.82 15.40
CA ILE A 87 -5.29 -7.22 15.03
C ILE A 87 -5.68 -8.34 15.99
N SER A 88 -6.59 -8.02 16.91
CA SER A 88 -6.96 -8.92 18.01
C SER A 88 -8.15 -9.82 17.68
N ASP A 89 -9.03 -9.39 16.78
CA ASP A 89 -10.17 -10.19 16.37
C ASP A 89 -10.66 -9.75 14.99
N VAL A 90 -11.30 -10.65 14.28
CA VAL A 90 -11.96 -10.38 13.00
C VAL A 90 -13.31 -11.07 13.04
N THR A 91 -14.40 -10.29 12.94
CA THR A 91 -15.76 -10.84 12.92
C THR A 91 -16.42 -10.59 11.57
N GLU A 92 -17.30 -11.45 11.19
CA GLU A 92 -17.94 -11.40 9.88
C GLU A 92 -19.46 -11.49 10.02
N SER A 93 -20.16 -10.60 9.32
CA SER A 93 -21.61 -10.64 9.10
C SER A 93 -21.89 -10.82 7.61
N ASP A 94 -23.15 -10.81 7.22
CA ASP A 94 -23.52 -11.01 5.81
C ASP A 94 -22.93 -9.94 4.90
N ASP A 95 -22.86 -8.68 5.37
CA ASP A 95 -22.45 -7.52 4.57
C ASP A 95 -21.15 -6.87 5.02
N GLN A 96 -20.54 -7.32 6.13
CA GLN A 96 -19.39 -6.62 6.70
C GLN A 96 -18.38 -7.56 7.37
N LEU A 97 -17.12 -7.26 7.17
CA LEU A 97 -16.00 -7.81 7.93
C LEU A 97 -15.49 -6.71 8.87
N THR A 98 -15.56 -6.94 10.18
CA THR A 98 -15.07 -5.96 11.16
C THR A 98 -13.75 -6.46 11.75
N VAL A 99 -12.73 -5.62 11.65
CA VAL A 99 -11.36 -5.90 12.10
C VAL A 99 -11.10 -5.09 13.36
N TYR A 100 -10.88 -5.78 14.48
CA TYR A 100 -10.63 -5.15 15.79
C TYR A 100 -9.12 -5.02 16.01
N VAL A 101 -8.69 -3.81 16.34
CA VAL A 101 -7.28 -3.48 16.46
C VAL A 101 -6.98 -2.99 17.87
N ASP A 102 -6.12 -3.70 18.57
CA ASP A 102 -5.56 -3.24 19.84
C ASP A 102 -4.37 -2.33 19.55
N MET A 103 -4.37 -1.17 20.19
CA MET A 103 -3.27 -0.21 20.12
C MET A 103 -2.84 0.10 21.56
N THR A 104 -1.61 -0.28 21.90
CA THR A 104 -1.11 -0.12 23.28
C THR A 104 0.08 0.82 23.32
N ASN A 105 0.08 1.67 24.34
CA ASN A 105 1.17 2.60 24.64
C ASN A 105 2.19 1.90 25.53
N PRO A 106 3.46 2.35 25.53
CA PRO A 106 4.43 1.81 26.49
C PRO A 106 3.97 2.08 27.92
N GLY A 107 4.03 1.05 28.77
CA GLY A 107 3.56 1.10 30.14
C GLY A 107 4.48 1.83 31.12
N GLY A 108 5.58 2.42 30.66
CA GLY A 108 6.58 3.08 31.47
C GLY A 108 7.61 3.81 30.62
N PRO A 109 8.77 4.16 31.23
CA PRO A 109 9.84 4.81 30.47
C PRO A 109 10.24 4.02 29.24
N ALA A 110 10.35 4.70 28.10
CA ALA A 110 10.64 4.07 26.81
C ALA A 110 11.79 4.80 26.11
N ALA A 111 12.52 4.08 25.28
CA ALA A 111 13.61 4.66 24.49
C ALA A 111 13.08 5.75 23.56
N GLN A 112 13.76 6.89 23.50
CA GLN A 112 13.40 8.04 22.67
C GLN A 112 13.89 7.82 21.24
N VAL A 113 13.29 6.84 20.56
CA VAL A 113 13.57 6.50 19.17
C VAL A 113 12.26 6.39 18.40
N LEU A 114 12.24 6.86 17.17
CA LEU A 114 11.07 6.73 16.31
C LEU A 114 10.74 5.25 16.09
N SER A 115 9.46 4.92 16.18
CA SER A 115 8.97 3.57 15.90
C SER A 115 7.71 3.63 15.02
N TYR A 116 7.45 2.55 14.31
CA TYR A 116 6.38 2.48 13.32
C TYR A 116 5.64 1.15 13.52
N PRO A 117 4.85 1.02 14.61
CA PRO A 117 4.15 -0.23 14.87
C PRO A 117 3.15 -0.56 13.76
N ASN A 118 3.05 -1.83 13.42
CA ASN A 118 2.13 -2.27 12.38
C ASN A 118 1.65 -3.69 12.67
N ALA A 119 0.58 -4.11 11.98
CA ALA A 119 0.03 -5.46 12.12
C ALA A 119 -0.46 -5.96 10.76
N VAL A 120 -0.29 -7.26 10.56
CA VAL A 120 -0.82 -7.98 9.39
C VAL A 120 -1.60 -9.19 9.90
N TYR A 121 -2.83 -9.36 9.41
CA TYR A 121 -3.61 -10.57 9.64
C TYR A 121 -3.90 -11.21 8.29
N VAL A 122 -3.61 -12.50 8.17
CA VAL A 122 -3.73 -13.22 6.89
C VAL A 122 -4.93 -14.17 6.96
N MET A 123 -5.86 -13.99 6.04
CA MET A 123 -6.97 -14.92 5.81
C MET A 123 -6.63 -15.80 4.62
N ASP A 124 -6.82 -17.12 4.74
CA ASP A 124 -6.55 -18.07 3.66
C ASP A 124 -7.76 -18.17 2.70
N ARG A 125 -8.30 -17.02 2.34
CA ARG A 125 -9.41 -16.89 1.37
C ARG A 125 -9.53 -15.45 0.91
N SER A 126 -10.23 -15.22 -0.19
CA SER A 126 -10.67 -13.89 -0.61
C SER A 126 -11.88 -13.43 0.19
N ILE A 127 -12.14 -12.14 0.18
CA ILE A 127 -13.36 -11.53 0.73
C ILE A 127 -14.32 -11.32 -0.45
N ASP A 128 -15.61 -11.54 -0.24
CA ASP A 128 -16.62 -11.30 -1.26
C ASP A 128 -16.64 -9.80 -1.65
N ASP A 129 -16.70 -9.50 -2.93
CA ASP A 129 -16.59 -8.14 -3.48
C ASP A 129 -17.61 -7.15 -2.93
N ASP A 130 -18.78 -7.64 -2.52
CA ASP A 130 -19.85 -6.81 -1.96
C ASP A 130 -19.72 -6.60 -0.44
N LYS A 131 -18.73 -7.22 0.18
CA LYS A 131 -18.56 -7.17 1.65
C LYS A 131 -17.68 -5.98 2.05
N LYS A 132 -18.24 -5.10 2.86
CA LYS A 132 -17.49 -3.94 3.39
C LYS A 132 -16.51 -4.37 4.47
N VAL A 133 -15.26 -3.91 4.39
CA VAL A 133 -14.28 -4.12 5.45
C VAL A 133 -14.17 -2.84 6.27
N VAL A 134 -14.24 -2.96 7.61
CA VAL A 134 -14.17 -1.83 8.54
C VAL A 134 -13.17 -2.15 9.63
N PHE A 135 -12.25 -1.23 9.88
CA PHE A 135 -11.24 -1.35 10.93
C PHE A 135 -11.62 -0.43 12.08
N VAL A 136 -11.62 -0.98 13.31
CA VAL A 136 -11.97 -0.22 14.51
C VAL A 136 -10.96 -0.52 15.64
N LYS A 137 -10.72 0.48 16.47
CA LYS A 137 -9.96 0.26 17.71
C LYS A 137 -10.79 -0.62 18.65
N ALA A 138 -10.21 -1.67 19.19
CA ALA A 138 -10.93 -2.60 20.07
C ALA A 138 -11.42 -1.92 21.37
N ALA A 139 -10.66 -0.93 21.84
CA ALA A 139 -10.92 -0.27 23.13
C ALA A 139 -12.22 0.56 23.14
N ASP A 140 -12.51 1.28 22.06
CA ASP A 140 -13.59 2.28 22.04
C ASP A 140 -14.45 2.24 20.77
N GLN A 141 -14.17 1.32 19.86
CA GLN A 141 -14.84 1.15 18.56
C GLN A 141 -14.64 2.34 17.61
N GLU A 142 -13.70 3.25 17.92
CA GLU A 142 -13.36 4.34 17.02
C GLU A 142 -12.83 3.78 15.70
N ARG A 143 -13.33 4.31 14.59
CA ARG A 143 -12.93 3.86 13.26
C ARG A 143 -11.48 4.25 12.97
N ILE A 144 -10.71 3.32 12.41
CA ILE A 144 -9.37 3.60 11.90
C ILE A 144 -9.51 4.02 10.44
N PRO A 145 -8.92 5.15 10.02
CA PRO A 145 -8.91 5.54 8.60
C PRO A 145 -8.36 4.44 7.72
N GLN A 146 -8.85 4.34 6.49
CA GLN A 146 -8.41 3.29 5.58
C GLN A 146 -8.19 3.83 4.17
N ILE A 147 -7.49 3.07 3.36
CA ILE A 147 -7.30 3.39 1.95
C ILE A 147 -8.48 2.78 1.18
N VAL A 148 -9.16 3.61 0.41
CA VAL A 148 -10.30 3.23 -0.44
C VAL A 148 -9.85 3.28 -1.90
N GLY A 149 -10.10 2.20 -2.61
CA GLY A 149 -9.65 2.00 -3.97
C GLY A 149 -8.31 1.28 -4.04
N HIS A 150 -7.51 1.59 -5.04
CA HIS A 150 -6.24 0.92 -5.30
C HIS A 150 -5.26 1.12 -4.12
N GLN A 151 -4.65 0.03 -3.69
CA GLN A 151 -3.73 0.04 -2.54
C GLN A 151 -2.31 0.43 -2.99
N PRO A 152 -1.57 1.23 -2.19
CA PRO A 152 -0.20 1.66 -2.56
C PRO A 152 0.81 0.52 -2.39
N THR A 153 0.77 -0.42 -3.30
CA THR A 153 1.60 -1.63 -3.32
C THR A 153 2.92 -1.46 -4.06
N VAL A 154 3.15 -0.29 -4.64
CA VAL A 154 4.43 0.10 -5.25
C VAL A 154 5.03 1.28 -4.43
N PRO A 155 6.34 1.50 -4.49
CA PRO A 155 6.91 2.69 -3.84
C PRO A 155 6.34 3.98 -4.44
N PHE A 156 6.03 4.96 -3.59
CA PHE A 156 5.59 6.26 -4.10
C PHE A 156 6.68 6.93 -4.93
N MET A 157 6.30 7.47 -6.06
CA MET A 157 7.20 8.27 -6.90
C MET A 157 7.53 9.60 -6.24
N GLU A 158 6.49 10.28 -5.72
CA GLU A 158 6.61 11.60 -5.09
C GLU A 158 5.39 11.81 -4.17
N GLY A 159 5.45 12.81 -3.25
CA GLY A 159 4.29 13.10 -2.41
C GLY A 159 4.49 14.17 -1.36
N SER A 160 3.38 14.59 -0.84
CA SER A 160 3.28 15.53 0.29
C SER A 160 2.64 14.84 1.51
N UNK A 161 2.04 15.51 2.33
CA UNK A 161 1.40 15.12 3.42
C UNK A 161 0.22 14.42 3.21
N THR A 162 -0.46 14.97 2.24
CA THR A 162 -1.82 14.51 1.97
C THR A 162 -2.03 13.94 0.54
N ILE A 163 -1.09 14.06 -0.35
CA ILE A 163 -1.18 13.57 -1.74
C ILE A 163 0.07 12.74 -2.03
N LYS A 164 -0.14 11.55 -2.59
CA LYS A 164 0.95 10.62 -2.98
C LYS A 164 0.73 10.15 -4.41
N ILE A 165 1.77 10.20 -5.22
CA ILE A 165 1.76 9.67 -6.59
C ILE A 165 2.33 8.25 -6.56
N MET A 166 1.57 7.30 -7.06
CA MET A 166 1.98 5.90 -7.18
C MET A 166 2.59 5.62 -8.56
N GLU A 167 1.95 6.15 -9.59
CA GLU A 167 2.38 5.93 -10.97
C GLU A 167 2.10 7.18 -11.80
N MET A 168 2.96 7.44 -12.77
CA MET A 168 2.76 8.49 -13.76
C MET A 168 3.29 8.02 -15.12
N GLU A 169 2.48 8.14 -16.14
CA GLU A 169 2.85 7.83 -17.51
C GLU A 169 2.70 9.07 -18.39
N LEU A 170 3.60 9.18 -19.36
CA LEU A 170 3.57 10.25 -20.37
C LEU A 170 3.55 9.57 -21.74
N ASP A 171 2.49 9.78 -22.50
CA ASP A 171 2.36 9.17 -23.83
C ASP A 171 1.66 10.15 -24.78
N ASP A 172 2.24 10.35 -25.97
CA ASP A 172 1.70 11.13 -27.09
C ASP A 172 1.13 12.52 -26.71
N GLY A 173 1.72 13.16 -25.68
CA GLY A 173 1.31 14.52 -25.25
C GLY A 173 0.20 14.52 -24.21
N GLU A 174 -0.05 13.36 -23.60
CA GLU A 174 -1.01 13.19 -22.51
C GLU A 174 -0.32 12.67 -21.26
N ILE A 175 -0.90 13.00 -20.11
CA ILE A 175 -0.40 12.57 -18.78
C ILE A 175 -1.47 11.70 -18.15
N GLU A 176 -1.04 10.54 -17.65
CA GLU A 176 -1.84 9.71 -16.77
C GLU A 176 -1.16 9.66 -15.40
N VAL A 177 -1.93 9.82 -14.32
CA VAL A 177 -1.39 9.77 -12.95
C VAL A 177 -2.33 8.96 -12.07
N GLU A 178 -1.77 8.01 -11.36
CA GLU A 178 -2.49 7.30 -10.30
C GLU A 178 -1.87 7.65 -8.94
N GLY A 179 -2.74 7.90 -7.95
CA GLY A 179 -2.27 8.23 -6.61
C GLY A 179 -3.35 8.09 -5.55
N ILE A 180 -2.98 8.44 -4.31
CA ILE A 180 -3.91 8.47 -3.17
C ILE A 180 -3.83 9.83 -2.50
N ALA A 181 -4.96 10.26 -2.01
CA ALA A 181 -4.99 11.53 -1.28
C ALA A 181 -5.92 11.49 -0.06
N UNK A 182 -5.70 12.31 1.10
CA UNK A 182 -6.38 12.50 2.16
C UNK A 182 -6.82 13.78 2.18
N VAL A 183 -7.80 14.12 1.36
CA VAL A 183 -8.34 15.50 1.20
C VAL A 183 -9.77 15.64 1.70
N ASP A 184 -10.10 16.80 2.30
CA ASP A 184 -11.36 16.96 3.03
C ASP A 184 -12.59 16.95 2.12
N ASP A 185 -12.47 17.53 0.93
CA ASP A 185 -13.58 17.65 -0.03
C ASP A 185 -13.55 16.59 -1.13
N GLY A 186 -12.59 15.64 -1.05
CA GLY A 186 -12.45 14.61 -2.06
C GLY A 186 -11.96 15.13 -3.41
N THR A 187 -11.22 16.24 -3.43
CA THR A 187 -10.77 16.86 -4.68
C THR A 187 -9.26 17.08 -4.68
N VAL A 188 -8.59 16.54 -5.68
CA VAL A 188 -7.19 16.86 -6.00
C VAL A 188 -7.18 17.81 -7.19
N HIS A 189 -6.55 18.96 -7.02
CA HIS A 189 -6.36 19.96 -8.09
C HIS A 189 -5.02 19.72 -8.76
N TYR A 190 -4.94 20.07 -10.03
CA TYR A 190 -3.66 20.03 -10.76
C TYR A 190 -3.47 21.30 -11.59
N ARG A 191 -2.21 21.59 -11.87
CA ARG A 191 -1.83 22.58 -12.87
C ARG A 191 -0.53 22.18 -13.56
N LEU A 192 -0.45 22.54 -14.82
CA LEU A 192 0.74 22.36 -15.65
C LEU A 192 1.45 23.70 -15.73
N THR A 193 2.75 23.71 -15.45
CA THR A 193 3.53 24.94 -15.45
C THR A 193 4.73 24.83 -16.39
N ASN A 194 5.13 25.95 -16.96
CA ASN A 194 6.35 26.02 -17.77
C ASN A 194 7.60 26.26 -16.90
N ALA A 195 8.77 26.35 -17.53
CA ALA A 195 10.04 26.54 -16.83
C ALA A 195 10.11 27.83 -16.01
N SER A 196 9.32 28.85 -16.38
CA SER A 196 9.21 30.12 -15.64
C SER A 196 8.20 30.08 -14.49
N GLY A 197 7.49 28.96 -14.31
CA GLY A 197 6.46 28.79 -13.31
C GLY A 197 5.10 29.34 -13.68
N ASN A 198 4.91 29.77 -14.93
CA ASN A 198 3.60 30.22 -15.39
C ASN A 198 2.65 29.04 -15.60
N VAL A 199 1.42 29.17 -15.14
CA VAL A 199 0.38 28.15 -15.33
C VAL A 199 -0.08 28.14 -16.79
N MET A 200 0.04 26.97 -17.41
CA MET A 200 -0.34 26.73 -18.82
C MET A 200 -1.74 26.13 -18.93
N SER A 201 -2.07 25.25 -17.99
CA SER A 201 -3.35 24.55 -17.93
C SER A 201 -3.61 24.14 -16.47
N SER A 202 -4.86 23.91 -16.10
CA SER A 202 -5.22 23.45 -14.77
C SER A 202 -6.57 22.73 -14.77
N GLY A 203 -6.78 21.89 -13.78
CA GLY A 203 -8.01 21.15 -13.62
C GLY A 203 -8.10 20.49 -12.25
N ARG A 204 -8.94 19.49 -12.15
CA ARG A 204 -9.14 18.75 -10.90
C ARG A 204 -9.68 17.35 -11.18
N THR A 205 -9.47 16.45 -10.21
CA THR A 205 -10.05 15.12 -10.21
C THR A 205 -10.62 14.80 -8.83
N SER A 206 -11.50 13.80 -8.76
CA SER A 206 -12.11 13.34 -7.52
C SER A 206 -11.33 12.16 -6.95
N THR A 207 -11.36 12.03 -5.63
CA THR A 207 -10.86 10.85 -4.92
C THR A 207 -12.00 9.90 -4.56
N GLU A 208 -11.70 8.62 -4.42
CA GLU A 208 -12.69 7.60 -4.04
C GLU A 208 -13.16 7.71 -2.58
N ALA A 209 -12.47 8.48 -1.76
CA ALA A 209 -12.86 8.76 -0.37
C ALA A 209 -12.40 10.14 0.04
N GLN A 210 -12.99 10.65 1.11
CA GLN A 210 -12.62 11.91 1.74
C GLN A 210 -11.91 11.65 3.06
N ALA A 211 -11.12 12.63 3.53
CA ALA A 211 -10.49 12.53 4.84
C ALA A 211 -11.55 12.20 5.92
N PRO A 212 -11.23 11.39 6.93
CA PRO A 212 -9.90 10.91 7.27
C PRO A 212 -9.41 9.68 6.49
N ASP A 213 -10.20 9.14 5.59
CA ASP A 213 -9.76 8.05 4.70
C ASP A 213 -8.86 8.61 3.58
N TRP A 214 -8.03 7.76 3.04
CA TRP A 214 -7.27 8.03 1.83
C TRP A 214 -8.06 7.48 0.64
N GLY A 215 -8.38 8.34 -0.32
CA GLY A 215 -9.06 7.91 -1.55
C GLY A 215 -8.09 7.84 -2.72
N CYS A 216 -8.23 6.82 -3.54
CA CYS A 216 -7.53 6.74 -4.83
C CYS A 216 -8.01 7.85 -5.78
N PHE A 217 -7.12 8.33 -6.66
CA PHE A 217 -7.49 9.27 -7.73
C PHE A 217 -6.74 8.94 -9.03
N UNK A 218 -7.15 9.28 -9.98
CA UNK A 218 -6.70 9.16 -11.18
C UNK A 218 -6.75 10.44 -11.83
N LEU A 219 -5.80 10.76 -12.70
CA LEU A 219 -5.85 11.72 -13.77
C LEU A 219 -5.66 10.97 -15.07
N ASP A 220 -6.64 11.05 -15.93
CA ASP A 220 -6.61 10.31 -17.20
C ASP A 220 -6.65 11.31 -18.35
N ASP A 221 -5.85 11.05 -19.39
CA ASP A 221 -5.87 11.77 -20.67
C ASP A 221 -5.72 13.30 -20.50
N VAL A 222 -4.83 13.74 -19.62
CA VAL A 222 -4.59 15.18 -19.43
C VAL A 222 -3.60 15.66 -20.49
N GLU A 223 -4.11 16.38 -21.50
CA GLU A 223 -3.26 16.99 -22.53
C GLU A 223 -2.35 18.06 -21.93
N PHE A 224 -1.09 18.07 -22.37
CA PHE A 224 -0.15 19.08 -21.89
C PHE A 224 0.48 19.89 -23.04
N PRO A 225 0.55 21.22 -22.88
CA PRO A 225 1.21 22.06 -23.89
C PRO A 225 2.69 21.71 -24.04
N ALA A 226 3.24 21.85 -25.25
CA ALA A 226 4.63 21.45 -25.56
C ALA A 226 5.70 22.16 -24.72
N ASP A 227 5.39 23.33 -24.15
CA ASP A 227 6.32 24.06 -23.27
C ASP A 227 6.00 23.88 -21.78
N ALA A 228 5.07 23.02 -21.42
CA ALA A 228 4.87 22.59 -20.03
C ALA A 228 6.09 21.76 -19.59
N THR A 229 6.55 21.97 -18.38
CA THR A 229 7.73 21.30 -17.83
C THR A 229 7.47 20.60 -16.50
N HIS A 230 6.36 20.92 -15.85
CA HIS A 230 6.01 20.33 -14.55
C HIS A 230 4.51 20.17 -14.41
N LEU A 231 4.15 19.09 -13.74
CA LEU A 231 2.81 18.88 -13.19
C LEU A 231 2.88 19.21 -11.69
N GLU A 232 1.93 19.97 -11.20
CA GLU A 232 1.75 20.20 -9.76
C GLU A 232 0.36 19.70 -9.34
N LEU A 233 0.34 18.86 -8.29
CA LEU A 233 -0.88 18.37 -7.65
C LEU A 233 -1.00 19.04 -6.29
N TYR A 234 -2.21 19.45 -5.90
CA TYR A 234 -2.41 20.18 -4.64
C TYR A 234 -3.86 20.08 -4.16
N ARG A 235 -4.07 20.38 -2.89
CA ARG A 235 -5.41 20.65 -2.36
C ARG A 235 -5.59 22.14 -2.15
N ILE A 236 -6.83 22.58 -2.03
CA ILE A 236 -7.16 24.00 -1.79
C ILE A 236 -7.50 24.20 -0.32
N ASP A 237 -6.92 25.19 0.32
CA ASP A 237 -7.33 25.61 1.65
C ASP A 237 -8.70 26.31 1.54
N PRO A 238 -9.75 25.80 2.21
CA PRO A 238 -11.08 26.42 2.07
C PRO A 238 -11.18 27.82 2.67
N ARG A 239 -10.23 28.22 3.50
CA ARG A 239 -10.27 29.53 4.17
C ARG A 239 -9.83 30.67 3.25
N ASP A 240 -8.80 30.44 2.44
CA ASP A 240 -8.18 31.50 1.64
C ASP A 240 -7.99 31.10 0.17
N GLN A 241 -8.41 29.90 -0.19
CA GLN A 241 -8.33 29.37 -1.56
C GLN A 241 -6.89 29.18 -2.07
N SER A 242 -5.92 29.12 -1.15
CA SER A 242 -4.51 28.90 -1.53
C SER A 242 -4.19 27.41 -1.75
N PRO A 243 -3.31 27.10 -2.71
CA PRO A 243 -2.81 25.74 -2.86
C PRO A 243 -2.00 25.29 -1.62
N GLN A 244 -2.29 24.09 -1.16
CA GLN A 244 -1.60 23.47 -0.01
C GLN A 244 -1.09 22.08 -0.40
N ASP A 245 -0.08 21.62 0.29
CA ASP A 245 0.47 20.27 0.14
C ASP A 245 0.89 19.97 -1.32
N VAL A 246 1.50 20.94 -1.97
CA VAL A 246 1.86 20.86 -3.40
C VAL A 246 2.90 19.76 -3.63
N VAL A 247 2.57 18.84 -4.53
CA VAL A 247 3.50 17.85 -5.08
C VAL A 247 3.86 18.30 -6.49
N ARG A 248 5.15 18.41 -6.79
CA ARG A 248 5.63 18.89 -8.08
C ARG A 248 6.53 17.86 -8.74
N VAL A 249 6.16 17.43 -9.94
CA VAL A 249 6.92 16.43 -10.71
C VAL A 249 7.29 17.00 -12.09
N PRO A 250 8.48 16.69 -12.60
CA PRO A 250 8.84 17.10 -13.97
C PRO A 250 8.08 16.27 -15.01
N LEU A 251 7.82 16.90 -16.18
CA LEU A 251 7.26 16.26 -17.37
C LEU A 251 8.36 15.88 -18.35
#